data_86247033c984030da3113cda374fb622
#
_entry.id   86247033c984030da3113cda374fb622
#
_cell.length_a   1.000
_cell.length_b   1.000
_cell.length_c   1.000
_cell.angle_alpha   90.00
_cell.angle_beta   90.00
_cell.angle_gamma   90.00
#
_symmetry.space_group_name_H-M   'P 1'
#
loop_
_entity.id
_entity.type
_entity.pdbx_description
1 polymer ?
#
loop_
_entity_poly.entity_id
_entity_poly.type
_entity_poly.pdbx_seq_one_letter_code
_entity_poly.pdbx_strand_id
1 'polypeptide(L)'
;MSWTPPTAVPRSAAIWEVDRASGRWRLFATGLRNPNGLSFEPESGALWAVINERDELGPNLVPDYMTSVQEDGFYGWPWSYFGDHVDERVHPPRPDLVEKAIKPDYALSSHV
;
A
#
# COMPACT_ATOMS: atom_id res chain seq x y z
N MET A 1 8.27 -8.98 16.39
CA MET A 1 6.84 -8.73 16.60
C MET A 1 6.25 -8.01 15.41
N SER A 2 5.03 -8.42 15.04
CA SER A 2 4.32 -7.78 13.94
C SER A 2 3.81 -6.41 14.38
N TRP A 3 3.95 -5.42 13.51
CA TRP A 3 3.34 -4.13 13.74
C TRP A 3 1.85 -4.21 13.40
N THR A 4 1.01 -3.77 14.32
CA THR A 4 -0.44 -3.71 14.10
C THR A 4 -0.80 -2.28 13.75
N PRO A 5 -1.38 -2.02 12.57
CA PRO A 5 -1.74 -0.66 12.21
C PRO A 5 -2.87 -0.13 13.10
N PRO A 6 -2.86 1.18 13.41
CA PRO A 6 -3.96 1.81 14.14
C PRO A 6 -5.29 1.65 13.42
N THR A 7 -6.39 1.77 14.16
CA THR A 7 -7.74 1.66 13.58
C THR A 7 -8.02 2.73 12.53
N ALA A 8 -7.32 3.86 12.58
CA ALA A 8 -7.47 4.92 11.57
C ALA A 8 -7.00 4.48 10.19
N VAL A 9 -6.11 3.48 10.09
CA VAL A 9 -5.65 2.97 8.79
C VAL A 9 -6.79 2.19 8.12
N PRO A 10 -7.18 2.58 6.87
CA PRO A 10 -8.28 1.89 6.20
C PRO A 10 -7.99 0.42 5.94
N ARG A 11 -8.92 -0.44 6.31
CA ARG A 11 -8.81 -1.89 6.09
C ARG A 11 -9.23 -2.30 4.69
N SER A 12 -9.88 -1.40 3.95
CA SER A 12 -10.25 -1.65 2.56
C SER A 12 -9.11 -1.39 1.57
N ALA A 13 -8.20 -0.48 1.91
CA ALA A 13 -7.00 -0.19 1.11
C ALA A 13 -5.85 -1.07 1.60
N ALA A 14 -6.01 -2.38 1.44
CA ALA A 14 -5.13 -3.34 2.09
C ALA A 14 -5.07 -4.65 1.30
N ILE A 15 -4.09 -5.45 1.63
CA ILE A 15 -4.00 -6.83 1.15
C ILE A 15 -4.25 -7.74 2.36
N TRP A 16 -5.19 -8.66 2.19
CA TRP A 16 -5.54 -9.63 3.22
C TRP A 16 -5.02 -11.01 2.84
N GLU A 17 -4.51 -11.72 3.81
CA GLU A 17 -4.12 -13.12 3.65
C GLU A 17 -5.17 -14.01 4.28
N VAL A 18 -5.56 -15.07 3.57
CA VAL A 18 -6.54 -16.05 4.05
C VAL A 18 -5.85 -17.39 4.21
N ASP A 19 -5.94 -17.97 5.40
CA ASP A 19 -5.51 -19.35 5.63
C ASP A 19 -6.62 -20.27 5.14
N ARG A 20 -6.36 -21.04 4.10
CA ARG A 20 -7.36 -21.90 3.47
C ARG A 20 -7.84 -23.02 4.39
N ALA A 21 -6.97 -23.51 5.28
CA ALA A 21 -7.31 -24.60 6.17
C ALA A 21 -8.21 -24.17 7.32
N SER A 22 -7.92 -23.02 7.92
CA SER A 22 -8.66 -22.52 9.09
C SER A 22 -9.74 -21.51 8.74
N GLY A 23 -9.65 -20.90 7.55
CA GLY A 23 -10.53 -19.81 7.14
C GLY A 23 -10.21 -18.49 7.81
N ARG A 24 -9.09 -18.38 8.51
CA ARG A 24 -8.70 -17.15 9.20
C ARG A 24 -8.17 -16.12 8.22
N TRP A 25 -8.54 -14.88 8.47
CA TRP A 25 -8.06 -13.72 7.71
C TRP A 25 -7.10 -12.92 8.57
N ARG A 26 -6.04 -12.38 7.94
CA ARG A 26 -5.20 -11.40 8.61
C ARG A 26 -4.77 -10.33 7.62
N LEU A 27 -4.50 -9.12 8.12
CA LEU A 27 -3.95 -8.06 7.30
C LEU A 27 -2.51 -8.41 6.96
N PHE A 28 -2.22 -8.47 5.66
CA PHE A 28 -0.85 -8.71 5.20
C PHE A 28 -0.10 -7.40 5.01
N ALA A 29 -0.74 -6.41 4.38
CA ALA A 29 -0.17 -5.09 4.16
C ALA A 29 -1.29 -4.06 4.09
N THR A 30 -0.98 -2.80 4.41
CA THR A 30 -1.95 -1.71 4.45
C THR A 30 -1.40 -0.47 3.72
N GLY A 31 -2.25 0.53 3.53
CA GLY A 31 -1.86 1.78 2.89
C GLY A 31 -1.67 1.67 1.38
N LEU A 32 -2.29 0.68 0.76
CA LEU A 32 -2.25 0.45 -0.69
C LEU A 32 -3.62 0.84 -1.25
N ARG A 33 -3.69 1.98 -1.94
CA ARG A 33 -4.98 2.55 -2.32
C ARG A 33 -5.87 1.59 -3.11
N ASN A 34 -5.36 1.07 -4.22
CA ASN A 34 -6.15 0.21 -5.10
C ASN A 34 -5.25 -0.85 -5.72
N PRO A 35 -5.05 -1.99 -5.04
CA PRO A 35 -4.27 -3.08 -5.61
C PRO A 35 -5.02 -3.72 -6.77
N ASN A 36 -4.51 -3.57 -7.99
CA ASN A 36 -5.14 -4.09 -9.19
C ASN A 36 -4.62 -5.43 -9.64
N GLY A 37 -3.40 -5.77 -9.30
CA GLY A 37 -2.81 -7.02 -9.71
C GLY A 37 -1.88 -7.54 -8.64
N LEU A 38 -1.95 -8.84 -8.39
CA LEU A 38 -1.09 -9.52 -7.42
C LEU A 38 -0.48 -10.73 -8.11
N SER A 39 0.80 -10.96 -7.86
CA SER A 39 1.48 -12.13 -8.38
C SER A 39 2.65 -12.50 -7.49
N PHE A 40 2.91 -13.80 -7.34
CA PHE A 40 4.09 -14.26 -6.62
C PHE A 40 5.25 -14.43 -7.60
N GLU A 41 6.41 -13.93 -7.21
CA GLU A 41 7.64 -14.15 -7.97
C GLU A 41 8.10 -15.59 -7.72
N PRO A 42 8.29 -16.41 -8.79
CA PRO A 42 8.48 -17.87 -8.61
C PRO A 42 9.75 -18.25 -7.85
N GLU A 43 10.82 -17.50 -7.99
CA GLU A 43 12.09 -17.88 -7.39
C GLU A 43 12.17 -17.52 -5.91
N SER A 44 11.72 -16.34 -5.55
CA SER A 44 11.80 -15.83 -4.18
C SER A 44 10.55 -16.07 -3.36
N GLY A 45 9.41 -16.29 -4.02
CA GLY A 45 8.13 -16.37 -3.35
C GLY A 45 7.59 -15.01 -2.91
N ALA A 46 8.25 -13.92 -3.28
CA ALA A 46 7.81 -12.57 -2.92
C ALA A 46 6.49 -12.24 -3.61
N LEU A 47 5.60 -11.58 -2.87
CA LEU A 47 4.35 -11.06 -3.44
C LEU A 47 4.61 -9.71 -4.08
N TRP A 48 4.17 -9.55 -5.32
CA TRP A 48 4.25 -8.28 -6.05
C TRP A 48 2.86 -7.76 -6.34
N ALA A 49 2.70 -6.44 -6.30
CA ALA A 49 1.42 -5.79 -6.53
C ALA A 49 1.57 -4.59 -7.46
N VAL A 50 0.52 -4.34 -8.24
CA VAL A 50 0.38 -3.12 -9.03
C VAL A 50 -0.73 -2.30 -8.38
N ILE A 51 -0.42 -1.06 -8.05
CA ILE A 51 -1.29 -0.19 -7.27
C ILE A 51 -1.67 1.04 -8.07
N ASN A 52 -2.97 1.33 -8.17
CA ASN A 52 -3.44 2.59 -8.73
C ASN A 52 -3.55 3.64 -7.64
N GLU A 53 -2.90 4.79 -7.86
CA GLU A 53 -2.91 5.90 -6.92
C GLU A 53 -4.00 6.92 -7.25
N ARG A 54 -4.05 8.04 -6.49
CA ARG A 54 -5.12 9.03 -6.61
C ARG A 54 -5.05 9.82 -7.91
N ASP A 55 -6.23 10.08 -8.50
CA ASP A 55 -6.35 10.84 -9.74
C ASP A 55 -6.32 12.35 -9.51
N GLU A 56 -6.78 12.82 -8.36
CA GLU A 56 -7.10 14.22 -8.14
C GLU A 56 -5.88 15.12 -7.96
N LEU A 57 -4.68 14.55 -7.91
CA LEU A 57 -3.45 15.33 -7.75
C LEU A 57 -2.84 15.79 -9.08
N GLY A 58 -3.55 15.56 -10.20
CA GLY A 58 -3.08 15.93 -11.52
C GLY A 58 -2.48 14.75 -12.27
N PRO A 59 -2.35 14.89 -13.60
CA PRO A 59 -2.04 13.72 -14.45
C PRO A 59 -0.65 13.11 -14.24
N ASN A 60 0.31 13.86 -13.73
CA ASN A 60 1.68 13.38 -13.59
C ASN A 60 2.24 13.49 -12.18
N LEU A 61 1.41 13.88 -11.21
CA LEU A 61 1.89 14.14 -9.85
C LEU A 61 1.99 12.88 -9.00
N VAL A 62 1.08 11.93 -9.20
CA VAL A 62 1.02 10.72 -8.39
C VAL A 62 1.09 9.53 -9.32
N PRO A 63 2.25 8.89 -9.45
CA PRO A 63 2.36 7.72 -10.31
C PRO A 63 1.67 6.52 -9.67
N ASP A 64 1.12 5.66 -10.51
CA ASP A 64 0.84 4.29 -10.10
C ASP A 64 2.18 3.61 -9.84
N TYR A 65 2.17 2.47 -9.17
CA TYR A 65 3.44 1.82 -8.88
C TYR A 65 3.32 0.30 -8.84
N MET A 66 4.47 -0.33 -9.00
CA MET A 66 4.63 -1.77 -8.84
C MET A 66 5.66 -2.00 -7.74
N THR A 67 5.33 -2.86 -6.80
CA THR A 67 6.22 -3.08 -5.65
C THR A 67 6.11 -4.51 -5.14
N SER A 68 7.22 -4.98 -4.58
CA SER A 68 7.19 -6.13 -3.71
C SER A 68 6.48 -5.73 -2.42
N VAL A 69 5.64 -6.62 -1.90
CA VAL A 69 4.80 -6.31 -0.73
C VAL A 69 5.37 -7.03 0.49
N GLN A 70 5.74 -6.25 1.49
CA GLN A 70 6.29 -6.78 2.73
C GLN A 70 5.18 -7.13 3.70
N GLU A 71 5.33 -8.26 4.39
CA GLU A 71 4.43 -8.65 5.46
C GLU A 71 4.40 -7.55 6.53
N ASP A 72 3.20 -7.18 6.95
CA ASP A 72 2.96 -6.10 7.91
C ASP A 72 3.44 -4.72 7.42
N GLY A 73 3.66 -4.56 6.11
CA GLY A 73 4.08 -3.29 5.53
C GLY A 73 2.95 -2.28 5.45
N PHE A 74 3.30 -1.00 5.55
CA PHE A 74 2.38 0.11 5.36
C PHE A 74 2.93 1.00 4.24
N TYR A 75 2.08 1.34 3.27
CA TYR A 75 2.52 2.04 2.05
C TYR A 75 2.01 3.47 1.93
N GLY A 76 1.35 3.99 2.95
CA GLY A 76 1.12 5.43 3.12
C GLY A 76 -0.31 5.91 2.93
N TRP A 77 -1.09 5.32 2.02
CA TRP A 77 -2.41 5.82 1.72
C TRP A 77 -3.32 5.76 2.95
N PRO A 78 -4.12 6.78 3.26
CA PRO A 78 -4.38 7.99 2.48
C PRO A 78 -3.48 9.18 2.81
N TRP A 79 -2.60 9.10 3.79
CA TRP A 79 -1.84 10.25 4.30
C TRP A 79 -0.63 10.61 3.47
N SER A 80 -0.11 9.66 2.71
CA SER A 80 1.02 9.89 1.81
C SER A 80 0.85 9.07 0.54
N TYR A 81 1.63 9.44 -0.48
CA TYR A 81 1.67 8.71 -1.74
C TYR A 81 3.12 8.44 -2.12
N PHE A 82 3.34 7.39 -2.88
CA PHE A 82 4.64 6.93 -3.29
C PHE A 82 5.66 6.97 -2.14
N GLY A 83 5.29 6.33 -1.02
CA GLY A 83 6.08 6.31 0.20
C GLY A 83 5.78 7.50 1.09
N ASP A 84 6.75 8.39 1.25
CA ASP A 84 6.69 9.48 2.23
C ASP A 84 6.27 10.84 1.69
N HIS A 85 5.71 10.90 0.48
CA HIS A 85 5.19 12.16 -0.07
C HIS A 85 3.84 12.47 0.56
N VAL A 86 3.80 13.43 1.49
CA VAL A 86 2.59 13.77 2.24
C VAL A 86 1.48 14.27 1.32
N ASP A 87 0.28 13.72 1.47
CA ASP A 87 -0.90 14.24 0.80
C ASP A 87 -1.53 15.31 1.69
N GLU A 88 -1.28 16.56 1.35
CA GLU A 88 -1.71 17.71 2.16
C GLU A 88 -3.21 17.91 2.19
N ARG A 89 -3.96 17.23 1.31
CA ARG A 89 -5.42 17.33 1.26
C ARG A 89 -6.10 16.46 2.31
N VAL A 90 -5.38 15.53 2.93
CA VAL A 90 -5.95 14.62 3.92
C VAL A 90 -5.80 15.20 5.32
N HIS A 91 -6.90 15.33 6.04
CA HIS A 91 -6.94 15.89 7.39
C HIS A 91 -7.70 14.97 8.33
N PRO A 92 -7.24 14.79 9.56
CA PRO A 92 -5.97 15.30 10.08
C PRO A 92 -4.78 14.55 9.50
N PRO A 93 -3.62 15.18 9.38
CA PRO A 93 -2.42 14.48 8.92
C PRO A 93 -1.92 13.49 9.99
N ARG A 94 -1.19 12.49 9.53
CA ARG A 94 -0.62 11.47 10.42
C ARG A 94 0.88 11.31 10.12
N PRO A 95 1.72 12.26 10.54
CA PRO A 95 3.16 12.19 10.27
C PRO A 95 3.82 10.96 10.90
N ASP A 96 3.28 10.47 12.01
CA ASP A 96 3.76 9.23 12.64
C ASP A 96 3.61 8.02 11.70
N LEU A 97 2.54 7.98 10.92
CA LEU A 97 2.31 6.90 9.96
C LEU A 97 3.11 7.11 8.67
N VAL A 98 3.25 8.37 8.24
CA VAL A 98 4.04 8.68 7.03
C VAL A 98 5.50 8.22 7.21
N GLU A 99 6.04 8.36 8.41
CA GLU A 99 7.38 7.86 8.71
C GLU A 99 7.53 6.34 8.51
N LYS A 100 6.45 5.60 8.67
CA LYS A 100 6.45 4.15 8.51
C LYS A 100 6.17 3.71 7.07
N ALA A 101 5.81 4.65 6.19
CA ALA A 101 5.43 4.31 4.82
C ALA A 101 6.62 3.78 4.03
N ILE A 102 6.42 2.63 3.40
CA ILE A 102 7.43 2.00 2.57
C ILE A 102 7.39 2.63 1.19
N LYS A 103 8.56 3.01 0.67
CA LYS A 103 8.65 3.52 -0.69
C LYS A 103 8.56 2.36 -1.68
N PRO A 104 7.68 2.45 -2.70
CA PRO A 104 7.55 1.40 -3.70
C PRO A 104 8.82 1.21 -4.54
N ASP A 105 8.95 0.02 -5.10
CA ASP A 105 10.13 -0.31 -5.91
C ASP A 105 10.15 0.42 -7.25
N TYR A 106 9.01 0.53 -7.94
CA TYR A 106 8.95 1.12 -9.28
C TYR A 106 7.76 2.03 -9.44
N ALA A 107 8.00 3.24 -9.94
CA ALA A 107 6.94 4.14 -10.37
C ALA A 107 6.50 3.78 -11.79
N LEU A 108 5.20 3.88 -12.05
CA LEU A 108 4.62 3.65 -13.38
C LEU A 108 3.93 4.92 -13.84
N SER A 109 3.63 5.01 -15.14
CA SER A 109 2.80 6.11 -15.63
C SER A 109 1.42 6.02 -14.99
N SER A 110 0.78 7.19 -14.74
CA SER A 110 -0.55 7.20 -14.16
C SER A 110 -1.52 6.43 -15.03
N HIS A 111 -2.17 5.43 -14.42
CA HIS A 111 -3.22 4.63 -15.06
C HIS A 111 -2.80 3.96 -16.37
N VAL A 112 -1.67 3.32 -16.32
CA VAL A 112 -1.20 2.48 -17.43
C VAL A 112 -2.09 1.25 -17.59
#